data_2fd5f70c9b44a004a082c48bd052f024
#
_entry.id   2fd5f70c9b44a004a082c48bd052f024
#
_cell.length_a   1.000
_cell.length_b   1.000
_cell.length_c   1.000
_cell.angle_alpha   90.00
_cell.angle_beta   90.00
_cell.angle_gamma   90.00
#
_symmetry.space_group_name_H-M   'P 1'
#
loop_
_entity.id
_entity.type
_entity.pdbx_description
1 polymer ?
#
loop_
_entity_poly.entity_id
_entity_poly.type
_entity_poly.pdbx_seq_one_letter_code
_entity_poly.pdbx_strand_id
1 'polypeptide(L)'
;MDTGKSVDAAGSGLRKMLEDHETFLAETPIEVWTAMELAAESLTGALRCLNQVKTKDDTSTSGGPTGQQGQFLAYIHEYINANHRGVAPTHANFQKFFNLTAPSVNSMLKRLEGKGYIRRIPGKTRAIELTIDLELIPPLDRPFRL
;
A
#
# COMPACT_ATOMS: atom_id res chain seq x y z
N MET A 1 -34.49 42.40 3.15
CA MET A 1 -33.92 41.69 4.28
C MET A 1 -34.87 40.59 4.70
N ASP A 2 -34.72 39.43 4.14
CA ASP A 2 -35.62 38.29 4.40
C ASP A 2 -34.83 37.00 4.46
N THR A 3 -34.08 36.86 5.56
CA THR A 3 -33.27 35.66 5.86
C THR A 3 -33.97 34.66 6.77
N GLY A 4 -35.23 34.96 7.18
CA GLY A 4 -36.00 34.14 8.12
C GLY A 4 -36.77 32.96 7.49
N LYS A 5 -37.08 33.03 6.19
CA LYS A 5 -37.96 32.03 5.53
C LYS A 5 -37.27 30.79 5.01
N SER A 6 -35.92 30.79 4.92
CA SER A 6 -35.17 29.67 4.36
C SER A 6 -34.87 28.57 5.38
N VAL A 7 -34.90 28.89 6.66
CA VAL A 7 -34.52 27.94 7.74
C VAL A 7 -35.70 27.05 8.14
N ASP A 8 -36.91 27.53 8.05
CA ASP A 8 -38.13 26.79 8.38
C ASP A 8 -38.48 25.70 7.36
N ALA A 9 -38.16 25.93 6.09
CA ALA A 9 -38.42 24.96 5.03
C ALA A 9 -37.47 23.75 5.14
N ALA A 10 -36.24 23.98 5.54
CA ALA A 10 -35.24 22.89 5.73
C ALA A 10 -35.56 22.05 6.97
N GLY A 11 -36.03 22.69 8.06
CA GLY A 11 -36.41 21.98 9.28
C GLY A 11 -37.67 21.12 9.11
N SER A 12 -38.62 21.58 8.30
CA SER A 12 -39.82 20.83 7.97
C SER A 12 -39.54 19.59 7.10
N GLY A 13 -38.60 19.69 6.17
CA GLY A 13 -38.19 18.56 5.33
C GLY A 13 -37.48 17.45 6.12
N LEU A 14 -36.61 17.82 7.03
CA LEU A 14 -35.91 16.90 7.89
C LEU A 14 -36.83 16.15 8.86
N ARG A 15 -37.81 16.83 9.43
CA ARG A 15 -38.80 16.18 10.31
C ARG A 15 -39.65 15.16 9.55
N LYS A 16 -40.07 15.49 8.35
CA LYS A 16 -40.83 14.57 7.51
C LYS A 16 -40.04 13.36 7.11
N MET A 17 -38.76 13.50 6.78
CA MET A 17 -37.88 12.37 6.49
C MET A 17 -37.65 11.46 7.71
N LEU A 18 -37.59 12.03 8.92
CA LEU A 18 -37.49 11.25 10.16
C LEU A 18 -38.77 10.51 10.47
N GLU A 19 -39.93 11.11 10.30
CA GLU A 19 -41.24 10.47 10.49
C GLU A 19 -41.46 9.34 9.47
N ASP A 20 -41.10 9.58 8.20
CA ASP A 20 -41.19 8.56 7.15
C ASP A 20 -40.24 7.37 7.43
N HIS A 21 -39.10 7.65 8.03
CA HIS A 21 -38.13 6.62 8.41
C HIS A 21 -38.60 5.79 9.60
N GLU A 22 -39.19 6.42 10.62
CA GLU A 22 -39.77 5.69 11.76
C GLU A 22 -40.95 4.82 11.34
N THR A 23 -41.80 5.30 10.45
CA THR A 23 -42.94 4.54 9.92
C THR A 23 -42.49 3.37 9.06
N PHE A 24 -41.41 3.54 8.27
CA PHE A 24 -40.83 2.49 7.47
C PHE A 24 -40.22 1.37 8.35
N LEU A 25 -39.58 1.74 9.47
CA LEU A 25 -39.02 0.78 10.42
C LEU A 25 -40.10 -0.01 11.19
N ALA A 26 -41.27 0.56 11.40
CA ALA A 26 -42.38 -0.08 12.12
C ALA A 26 -43.18 -1.07 11.25
N GLU A 27 -43.19 -0.89 9.94
CA GLU A 27 -43.98 -1.72 9.00
C GLU A 27 -43.16 -2.83 8.32
N THR A 28 -41.83 -2.86 8.47
CA THR A 28 -41.01 -3.91 7.86
C THR A 28 -41.10 -5.20 8.66
N PRO A 29 -41.48 -6.34 8.05
CA PRO A 29 -41.51 -7.62 8.71
C PRO A 29 -40.10 -8.03 9.20
N ILE A 30 -40.04 -8.63 10.36
CA ILE A 30 -38.78 -9.12 10.98
C ILE A 30 -37.92 -9.98 10.02
N GLU A 31 -38.58 -10.64 9.07
CA GLU A 31 -37.91 -11.47 8.04
C GLU A 31 -37.05 -10.66 7.08
N VAL A 32 -37.43 -9.42 6.81
CA VAL A 32 -36.63 -8.50 5.93
C VAL A 32 -35.37 -8.02 6.64
N TRP A 33 -35.43 -7.80 7.94
CA TRP A 33 -34.28 -7.41 8.75
C TRP A 33 -33.26 -8.55 8.83
N THR A 34 -33.71 -9.77 9.02
CA THR A 34 -32.82 -10.96 9.05
C THR A 34 -32.15 -11.18 7.69
N ALA A 35 -32.85 -10.96 6.60
CA ALA A 35 -32.29 -11.06 5.26
C ALA A 35 -31.26 -9.95 4.96
N MET A 36 -31.50 -8.74 5.41
CA MET A 36 -30.54 -7.61 5.28
C MET A 36 -29.30 -7.84 6.13
N GLU A 37 -29.43 -8.35 7.34
CA GLU A 37 -28.31 -8.63 8.23
C GLU A 37 -27.42 -9.76 7.68
N LEU A 38 -28.02 -10.84 7.17
CA LEU A 38 -27.29 -11.90 6.46
C LEU A 38 -26.59 -11.41 5.19
N ALA A 39 -27.20 -10.51 4.43
CA ALA A 39 -26.59 -9.91 3.26
C ALA A 39 -25.42 -8.98 3.63
N ALA A 40 -25.54 -8.23 4.72
CA ALA A 40 -24.49 -7.37 5.23
C ALA A 40 -23.28 -8.17 5.73
N GLU A 41 -23.49 -9.28 6.43
CA GLU A 41 -22.42 -10.18 6.88
C GLU A 41 -21.70 -10.84 5.69
N SER A 42 -22.45 -11.26 4.67
CA SER A 42 -21.90 -11.85 3.45
C SER A 42 -21.03 -10.87 2.68
N LEU A 43 -21.46 -9.60 2.56
CA LEU A 43 -20.69 -8.52 1.94
C LEU A 43 -19.43 -8.17 2.75
N THR A 44 -19.54 -8.15 4.07
CA THR A 44 -18.41 -7.90 4.96
C THR A 44 -17.38 -9.03 4.88
N GLY A 45 -17.84 -10.27 4.78
CA GLY A 45 -16.97 -11.44 4.57
C GLY A 45 -16.25 -11.40 3.22
N ALA A 46 -16.94 -11.04 2.15
CA ALA A 46 -16.36 -10.90 0.82
C ALA A 46 -15.35 -9.75 0.75
N LEU A 47 -15.64 -8.61 1.35
CA LEU A 47 -14.71 -7.48 1.47
C LEU A 47 -13.49 -7.83 2.33
N ARG A 48 -13.66 -8.62 3.38
CA ARG A 48 -12.55 -9.11 4.20
C ARG A 48 -11.65 -10.08 3.44
N CYS A 49 -12.23 -10.98 2.64
CA CYS A 49 -11.48 -11.86 1.75
C CYS A 49 -10.72 -11.08 0.66
N LEU A 50 -11.34 -10.10 0.03
CA LEU A 50 -10.70 -9.23 -0.97
C LEU A 50 -9.57 -8.38 -0.35
N ASN A 51 -9.74 -7.90 0.87
CA ASN A 51 -8.68 -7.22 1.61
C ASN A 51 -7.53 -8.18 1.98
N GLN A 52 -7.80 -9.42 2.33
CA GLN A 52 -6.74 -10.39 2.63
C GLN A 52 -5.95 -10.81 1.39
N VAL A 53 -6.58 -10.87 0.21
CA VAL A 53 -5.87 -11.11 -1.06
C VAL A 53 -5.02 -9.91 -1.47
N LYS A 54 -5.45 -8.70 -1.14
CA LYS A 54 -4.72 -7.46 -1.44
C LYS A 54 -3.58 -7.18 -0.45
N THR A 55 -3.63 -7.74 0.75
CA THR A 55 -2.62 -7.53 1.81
C THR A 55 -1.41 -8.46 1.72
N LYS A 56 -1.33 -9.32 0.71
CA LYS A 56 -0.13 -10.15 0.51
C LYS A 56 1.00 -9.39 -0.20
N ASP A 57 0.71 -8.23 -0.78
CA ASP A 57 1.69 -7.40 -1.48
C ASP A 57 1.80 -5.94 -1.00
N ASP A 58 0.86 -5.46 -0.15
CA ASP A 58 0.82 -4.06 0.28
C ASP A 58 0.76 -3.91 1.82
N THR A 59 1.68 -4.54 2.54
CA THR A 59 1.95 -4.13 3.92
C THR A 59 3.03 -3.07 3.91
N SER A 60 2.66 -1.87 3.48
CA SER A 60 3.46 -0.68 3.71
C SER A 60 2.59 0.56 3.76
N THR A 61 1.80 0.66 4.81
CA THR A 61 1.31 1.94 5.29
C THR A 61 1.96 2.16 6.65
N SER A 62 2.78 3.18 6.70
CA SER A 62 3.59 3.70 7.81
C SER A 62 4.89 2.95 8.12
N GLY A 63 6.00 3.51 7.65
CA GLY A 63 7.29 3.42 8.29
C GLY A 63 8.25 2.37 7.73
N GLY A 64 8.80 2.61 6.57
CA GLY A 64 10.01 1.92 6.15
C GLY A 64 9.84 0.74 5.18
N PRO A 65 10.95 0.25 4.63
CA PRO A 65 10.97 -0.87 3.71
C PRO A 65 10.63 -2.19 4.43
N THR A 66 9.94 -3.10 3.74
CA THR A 66 9.77 -4.47 4.25
C THR A 66 11.13 -5.17 4.37
N GLY A 67 11.22 -6.23 5.18
CA GLY A 67 12.48 -6.95 5.39
C GLY A 67 13.21 -7.29 4.09
N GLN A 68 12.51 -7.85 3.10
CA GLN A 68 13.10 -8.17 1.80
C GLN A 68 13.50 -6.92 1.00
N GLN A 69 12.71 -5.86 1.05
CA GLN A 69 13.05 -4.58 0.42
C GLN A 69 14.27 -3.94 1.09
N GLY A 70 14.32 -4.00 2.42
CA GLY A 70 15.45 -3.54 3.20
C GLY A 70 16.75 -4.25 2.81
N GLN A 71 16.72 -5.56 2.62
CA GLN A 71 17.89 -6.34 2.19
C GLN A 71 18.36 -5.93 0.78
N PHE A 72 17.44 -5.65 -0.14
CA PHE A 72 17.82 -5.12 -1.47
C PHE A 72 18.48 -3.75 -1.38
N LEU A 73 17.94 -2.86 -0.53
CA LEU A 73 18.51 -1.53 -0.29
C LEU A 73 19.90 -1.62 0.37
N ALA A 74 20.03 -2.47 1.38
CA ALA A 74 21.30 -2.75 2.06
C ALA A 74 22.36 -3.28 1.07
N TYR A 75 21.97 -4.20 0.21
CA TYR A 75 22.88 -4.72 -0.81
C TYR A 75 23.34 -3.64 -1.81
N ILE A 76 22.44 -2.76 -2.25
CA ILE A 76 22.79 -1.63 -3.13
C ILE A 76 23.76 -0.69 -2.41
N HIS A 77 23.50 -0.36 -1.15
CA HIS A 77 24.34 0.52 -0.34
C HIS A 77 25.75 -0.07 -0.16
N GLU A 78 25.84 -1.31 0.30
CA GLU A 78 27.12 -2.00 0.49
C GLU A 78 27.90 -2.13 -0.82
N TYR A 79 27.20 -2.45 -1.92
CA TYR A 79 27.85 -2.59 -3.23
C TYR A 79 28.43 -1.26 -3.72
N ILE A 80 27.73 -0.16 -3.56
CA ILE A 80 28.20 1.16 -3.96
C ILE A 80 29.40 1.58 -3.11
N ASN A 81 29.36 1.33 -1.80
CA ASN A 81 30.44 1.65 -0.87
C ASN A 81 31.70 0.82 -1.10
N ALA A 82 31.54 -0.48 -1.35
CA ALA A 82 32.64 -1.38 -1.62
C ALA A 82 33.27 -1.16 -3.00
N ASN A 83 32.51 -0.57 -3.92
CA ASN A 83 32.99 -0.29 -5.26
C ASN A 83 33.57 1.13 -5.35
N HIS A 84 34.86 1.24 -5.43
CA HIS A 84 35.59 2.55 -5.52
C HIS A 84 35.09 3.48 -6.62
N ARG A 85 34.29 2.97 -7.57
CA ARG A 85 33.70 3.78 -8.65
C ARG A 85 32.28 4.28 -8.34
N GLY A 86 31.71 3.95 -7.19
CA GLY A 86 30.33 4.30 -6.82
C GLY A 86 29.26 3.76 -7.78
N VAL A 87 29.54 2.64 -8.43
CA VAL A 87 28.66 2.07 -9.45
C VAL A 87 27.71 1.04 -8.81
N ALA A 88 26.43 1.15 -9.11
CA ALA A 88 25.41 0.24 -8.59
C ALA A 88 25.54 -1.19 -9.14
N PRO A 89 25.01 -2.20 -8.40
CA PRO A 89 25.02 -3.59 -8.82
C PRO A 89 24.20 -3.81 -10.09
N THR A 90 24.60 -4.78 -10.89
CA THR A 90 23.85 -5.22 -12.07
C THR A 90 22.73 -6.19 -11.67
N HIS A 91 21.75 -6.41 -12.57
CA HIS A 91 20.74 -7.45 -12.36
C HIS A 91 21.34 -8.83 -12.09
N ALA A 92 22.43 -9.18 -12.78
CA ALA A 92 23.14 -10.44 -12.57
C ALA A 92 23.73 -10.55 -11.16
N ASN A 93 24.22 -9.44 -10.60
CA ASN A 93 24.74 -9.41 -9.25
C ASN A 93 23.62 -9.66 -8.22
N PHE A 94 22.45 -9.07 -8.41
CA PHE A 94 21.28 -9.33 -7.57
C PHE A 94 20.82 -10.79 -7.68
N GLN A 95 20.75 -11.33 -8.90
CA GLN A 95 20.36 -12.72 -9.11
C GLN A 95 21.29 -13.67 -8.35
N LYS A 96 22.59 -13.46 -8.48
CA LYS A 96 23.62 -14.29 -7.82
C LYS A 96 23.58 -14.16 -6.31
N PHE A 97 23.43 -12.94 -5.79
CA PHE A 97 23.46 -12.69 -4.34
C PHE A 97 22.20 -13.22 -3.63
N PHE A 98 21.03 -12.94 -4.18
CA PHE A 98 19.74 -13.33 -3.59
C PHE A 98 19.22 -14.68 -4.08
N ASN A 99 19.91 -15.32 -5.03
CA ASN A 99 19.45 -16.54 -5.70
C ASN A 99 18.04 -16.39 -6.31
N LEU A 100 17.83 -15.31 -7.02
CA LEU A 100 16.54 -14.94 -7.63
C LEU A 100 16.63 -14.96 -9.15
N THR A 101 15.48 -15.12 -9.80
CA THR A 101 15.37 -15.00 -11.25
C THR A 101 15.38 -13.53 -11.72
N ALA A 102 15.77 -13.27 -12.96
CA ALA A 102 15.79 -11.94 -13.53
C ALA A 102 14.43 -11.18 -13.44
N PRO A 103 13.28 -11.83 -13.73
CA PRO A 103 11.98 -11.19 -13.55
C PRO A 103 11.69 -10.79 -12.11
N SER A 104 12.08 -11.62 -11.13
CA SER A 104 11.88 -11.34 -9.70
C SER A 104 12.69 -10.13 -9.25
N VAL A 105 13.95 -10.04 -9.67
CA VAL A 105 14.82 -8.89 -9.41
C VAL A 105 14.23 -7.62 -10.01
N ASN A 106 13.81 -7.69 -11.28
CA ASN A 106 13.22 -6.51 -11.95
C ASN A 106 11.93 -6.04 -11.28
N SER A 107 11.06 -6.98 -10.88
CA SER A 107 9.84 -6.66 -10.14
C SER A 107 10.13 -5.98 -8.80
N MET A 108 11.14 -6.45 -8.06
CA MET A 108 11.55 -5.84 -6.81
C MET A 108 12.11 -4.43 -7.02
N LEU A 109 13.00 -4.23 -7.99
CA LEU A 109 13.55 -2.92 -8.31
C LEU A 109 12.47 -1.92 -8.75
N LYS A 110 11.46 -2.37 -9.53
CA LYS A 110 10.30 -1.53 -9.88
C LYS A 110 9.48 -1.13 -8.65
N ARG A 111 9.29 -2.05 -7.71
CA ARG A 111 8.58 -1.76 -6.44
C ARG A 111 9.35 -0.74 -5.58
N LEU A 112 10.67 -0.88 -5.48
CA LEU A 112 11.52 0.06 -4.74
C LEU A 112 11.51 1.46 -5.37
N GLU A 113 11.54 1.51 -6.70
CA GLU A 113 11.43 2.76 -7.46
C GLU A 113 10.04 3.40 -7.30
N GLY A 114 8.96 2.61 -7.41
CA GLY A 114 7.60 3.07 -7.21
C GLY A 114 7.31 3.61 -5.81
N LYS A 115 8.04 3.13 -4.80
CA LYS A 115 7.98 3.65 -3.42
C LYS A 115 8.91 4.85 -3.18
N GLY A 116 9.71 5.24 -4.16
CA GLY A 116 10.66 6.33 -4.04
C GLY A 116 11.88 6.01 -3.18
N TYR A 117 12.21 4.74 -2.94
CA TYR A 117 13.39 4.34 -2.18
C TYR A 117 14.66 4.34 -3.02
N ILE A 118 14.52 4.13 -4.31
CA ILE A 118 15.60 4.21 -5.29
C ILE A 118 15.17 5.02 -6.50
N ARG A 119 16.15 5.59 -7.18
CA ARG A 119 15.98 6.29 -8.44
C ARG A 119 16.90 5.65 -9.48
N ARG A 120 16.34 5.27 -10.62
CA ARG A 120 17.11 4.79 -11.76
C ARG A 120 17.27 5.91 -12.79
N ILE A 121 18.48 6.11 -13.26
CA ILE A 121 18.74 7.13 -14.29
C ILE A 121 18.61 6.48 -15.66
N PRO A 122 17.61 6.87 -16.47
CA PRO A 122 17.41 6.31 -17.80
C PRO A 122 18.62 6.65 -18.70
N GLY A 123 19.00 5.68 -19.53
CA GLY A 123 20.14 5.83 -20.45
C GLY A 123 21.52 5.60 -19.84
N LYS A 124 21.64 5.45 -18.52
CA LYS A 124 22.89 5.07 -17.88
C LYS A 124 22.81 3.67 -17.33
N THR A 125 23.69 2.79 -17.76
CA THR A 125 23.85 1.46 -17.18
C THR A 125 24.43 1.58 -15.78
N ARG A 126 23.88 0.82 -14.81
CA ARG A 126 24.32 0.79 -13.42
C ARG A 126 24.19 2.12 -12.66
N ALA A 127 23.19 2.92 -13.00
CA ALA A 127 22.90 4.16 -12.32
C ALA A 127 21.64 4.01 -11.47
N ILE A 128 21.82 3.48 -10.26
CA ILE A 128 20.80 3.42 -9.22
C ILE A 128 21.28 4.30 -8.07
N GLU A 129 20.46 5.26 -7.71
CA GLU A 129 20.68 6.15 -6.57
C GLU A 129 19.73 5.76 -5.45
N LEU A 130 20.21 5.72 -4.21
CA LEU A 130 19.39 5.55 -3.02
C LEU A 130 18.78 6.91 -2.65
N THR A 131 17.46 6.93 -2.50
CA THR A 131 16.71 8.16 -2.15
C THR A 131 16.14 8.06 -0.73
N ILE A 132 16.18 6.87 -0.14
CA ILE A 132 15.74 6.60 1.23
C ILE A 132 16.83 7.00 2.24
N ASP A 133 16.41 7.40 3.45
CA ASP A 133 17.33 7.66 4.55
C ASP A 133 18.10 6.38 4.94
N LEU A 134 19.41 6.51 5.09
CA LEU A 134 20.30 5.37 5.38
C LEU A 134 19.97 4.70 6.72
N GLU A 135 19.41 5.44 7.66
CA GLU A 135 19.00 4.93 8.97
C GLU A 135 17.84 3.93 8.89
N LEU A 136 17.05 4.00 7.80
CA LEU A 136 15.94 3.07 7.56
C LEU A 136 16.39 1.79 6.83
N ILE A 137 17.63 1.71 6.43
CA ILE A 137 18.19 0.54 5.76
C ILE A 137 18.70 -0.44 6.82
N PRO A 138 18.12 -1.64 6.93
CA PRO A 138 18.61 -2.63 7.86
C PRO A 138 20.01 -3.12 7.47
N PRO A 139 20.78 -3.65 8.40
CA PRO A 139 22.05 -4.30 8.08
C PRO A 139 21.81 -5.49 7.14
N LEU A 140 22.79 -5.77 6.30
CA LEU A 140 22.71 -6.88 5.36
C LEU A 140 22.87 -8.22 6.12
N ASP A 141 21.94 -9.15 5.90
CA ASP A 141 21.91 -10.46 6.59
C ASP A 141 23.08 -11.37 6.20
N ARG A 142 23.68 -11.12 5.04
CA ARG A 142 24.79 -11.94 4.52
C ARG A 142 26.01 -11.07 4.27
N PRO A 143 27.22 -11.57 4.59
CA PRO A 143 28.44 -10.83 4.28
C PRO A 143 28.55 -10.62 2.77
N PHE A 144 28.73 -9.39 2.38
CA PHE A 144 28.97 -9.01 1.00
C PHE A 144 30.45 -9.16 0.68
N ARG A 145 30.77 -9.90 -0.40
CA ARG A 145 32.11 -9.99 -0.98
C ARG A 145 32.01 -9.64 -2.47
N LEU A 146 32.82 -8.71 -2.90
CA LEU A 146 33.01 -8.39 -4.32
C LEU A 146 33.67 -9.56 -5.07
#